data_188d8da1ec38a76ff4e42f0a19929a12
#
_entry.id   188d8da1ec38a76ff4e42f0a19929a12
#
_cell.length_a   1.000
_cell.length_b   1.000
_cell.length_c   1.000
_cell.angle_alpha   90.00
_cell.angle_beta   90.00
_cell.angle_gamma   90.00
#
_symmetry.space_group_name_H-M   'P 1'
#
loop_
_entity.id
_entity.type
_entity.pdbx_description
1 polymer ?
#
loop_
_entity_poly.entity_id
_entity_poly.type
_entity_poly.pdbx_seq_one_letter_code
_entity_poly.pdbx_strand_id
1 'polypeptide(L)'
;MHGVSVGETVAALRLARALADHLPDHEFLLTTNTVTGLDVIQAAMADHPDMPVRHVMQPLDHPDFVDQFLTHWRPVAAIFMESDFWPNLILRSKQFGIPVIFASSQLSKKAAAKWMKRPAFAKQLFAAADLIFPVDSDQAEQFRRLIGTTQNAPQIEVIGSLKLPDTQTPDPALQQILRNAAAGRRVFLAASTHEGEDQIIIDAAKILGAGWLTIIAPRHPHRGDSIAALAGQAPQRSHGAMPDQNTQIFIMDSLGEMGTLFSLAAYVFLGGSLVPAGGHNPLEPAAFGVPIFTGAHIFKNMAEFDGLAGANAVFTISDAETLTKQIYLLEKDPKRRAKLATAAKDYVTIAHQRVGVAARAIGHVLTTDK
;
A
#
# COMPACT_ATOMS: atom_id res chain seq x y z
N MET A 1 18.34 -5.31 -5.62
CA MET A 1 17.06 -5.27 -4.87
C MET A 1 16.03 -6.06 -5.64
N HIS A 2 15.23 -6.89 -4.96
CA HIS A 2 14.26 -7.78 -5.61
C HIS A 2 12.85 -7.52 -5.12
N GLY A 3 11.89 -7.39 -6.07
CA GLY A 3 10.46 -7.27 -5.80
C GLY A 3 9.64 -7.83 -6.96
N VAL A 4 8.56 -8.57 -6.66
CA VAL A 4 7.78 -9.32 -7.66
C VAL A 4 6.55 -8.56 -8.13
N SER A 5 5.76 -8.05 -7.20
CA SER A 5 4.52 -7.32 -7.52
C SER A 5 4.78 -5.86 -7.86
N VAL A 6 3.84 -5.22 -8.56
CA VAL A 6 3.88 -3.77 -8.84
C VAL A 6 4.15 -2.96 -7.56
N GLY A 7 3.44 -3.26 -6.46
CA GLY A 7 3.62 -2.54 -5.20
C GLY A 7 4.99 -2.74 -4.56
N GLU A 8 5.57 -3.94 -4.64
CA GLU A 8 6.93 -4.22 -4.18
C GLU A 8 7.97 -3.52 -5.03
N THR A 9 7.76 -3.48 -6.34
CA THR A 9 8.62 -2.78 -7.30
C THR A 9 8.64 -1.28 -7.01
N VAL A 10 7.48 -0.66 -6.78
CA VAL A 10 7.38 0.76 -6.39
C VAL A 10 8.08 1.02 -5.05
N ALA A 11 7.90 0.13 -4.07
CA ALA A 11 8.58 0.25 -2.77
C ALA A 11 10.10 0.11 -2.92
N ALA A 12 10.57 -0.82 -3.77
CA ALA A 12 12.00 -0.98 -4.08
C ALA A 12 12.59 0.25 -4.77
N LEU A 13 11.88 0.85 -5.74
CA LEU A 13 12.29 2.10 -6.39
C LEU A 13 12.42 3.26 -5.40
N ARG A 14 11.45 3.42 -4.49
CA ARG A 14 11.51 4.45 -3.44
C ARG A 14 12.68 4.23 -2.48
N LEU A 15 12.92 2.98 -2.10
CA LEU A 15 14.05 2.64 -1.25
C LEU A 15 15.38 2.87 -1.99
N ALA A 16 15.50 2.51 -3.27
CA ALA A 16 16.67 2.80 -4.08
C ALA A 16 16.96 4.30 -4.17
N ARG A 17 15.93 5.12 -4.38
CA ARG A 17 16.05 6.59 -4.40
C ARG A 17 16.56 7.13 -3.07
N ALA A 18 15.99 6.69 -1.95
CA ALA A 18 16.44 7.11 -0.64
C ALA A 18 17.86 6.61 -0.31
N LEU A 19 18.24 5.43 -0.80
CA LEU A 19 19.61 4.91 -0.64
C LEU A 19 20.62 5.69 -1.48
N ALA A 20 20.25 6.21 -2.65
CA ALA A 20 21.16 7.02 -3.48
C ALA A 20 21.67 8.27 -2.75
N ASP A 21 20.86 8.86 -1.86
CA ASP A 21 21.28 9.99 -1.02
C ASP A 21 22.35 9.59 0.02
N HIS A 22 22.44 8.31 0.40
CA HIS A 22 23.39 7.78 1.38
C HIS A 22 24.57 7.04 0.74
N LEU A 23 24.40 6.58 -0.50
CA LEU A 23 25.33 5.77 -1.27
C LEU A 23 25.52 6.34 -2.69
N PRO A 24 26.06 7.57 -2.83
CA PRO A 24 26.08 8.29 -4.11
C PRO A 24 26.91 7.60 -5.21
N ASP A 25 27.89 6.77 -4.82
CA ASP A 25 28.77 6.06 -5.75
C ASP A 25 28.24 4.66 -6.15
N HIS A 26 26.98 4.35 -5.80
CA HIS A 26 26.37 3.04 -6.04
C HIS A 26 25.29 3.10 -7.11
N GLU A 27 25.22 2.04 -7.92
CA GLU A 27 24.10 1.76 -8.81
C GLU A 27 23.15 0.74 -8.17
N PHE A 28 21.86 0.84 -8.45
CA PHE A 28 20.84 -0.04 -7.90
C PHE A 28 20.31 -0.97 -8.98
N LEU A 29 20.68 -2.25 -8.89
CA LEU A 29 20.12 -3.29 -9.76
C LEU A 29 18.78 -3.74 -9.18
N LEU A 30 17.69 -3.44 -9.86
CA LEU A 30 16.36 -3.94 -9.54
C LEU A 30 16.08 -5.21 -10.33
N THR A 31 15.57 -6.23 -9.65
CA THR A 31 15.16 -7.49 -10.30
C THR A 31 13.68 -7.72 -10.07
N THR A 32 12.97 -8.16 -11.11
CA THR A 32 11.58 -8.60 -11.06
C THR A 32 11.43 -9.95 -11.76
N ASN A 33 10.31 -10.62 -11.54
CA ASN A 33 9.95 -11.85 -12.27
C ASN A 33 8.61 -11.72 -13.02
N THR A 34 8.06 -10.51 -13.12
CA THR A 34 6.80 -10.22 -13.82
C THR A 34 6.98 -9.10 -14.84
N VAL A 35 6.23 -9.18 -15.96
CA VAL A 35 6.23 -8.14 -16.99
C VAL A 35 5.69 -6.81 -16.42
N THR A 36 4.64 -6.87 -15.61
CA THR A 36 4.09 -5.66 -14.97
C THR A 36 5.06 -4.97 -14.02
N GLY A 37 5.95 -5.73 -13.35
CA GLY A 37 7.04 -5.15 -12.55
C GLY A 37 8.08 -4.45 -13.44
N LEU A 38 8.42 -5.06 -14.59
CA LEU A 38 9.29 -4.45 -15.59
C LEU A 38 8.70 -3.13 -16.10
N ASP A 39 7.42 -3.10 -16.49
CA ASP A 39 6.75 -1.89 -17.00
C ASP A 39 6.83 -0.73 -16.00
N VAL A 40 6.65 -1.01 -14.71
CA VAL A 40 6.77 -0.01 -13.64
C VAL A 40 8.19 0.57 -13.55
N ILE A 41 9.21 -0.28 -13.64
CA ILE A 41 10.62 0.19 -13.57
C ILE A 41 10.95 1.03 -14.82
N GLN A 42 10.53 0.58 -15.99
CA GLN A 42 10.77 1.31 -17.24
C GLN A 42 10.11 2.70 -17.23
N ALA A 43 8.86 2.78 -16.75
CA ALA A 43 8.18 4.05 -16.59
C ALA A 43 8.93 4.98 -15.60
N ALA A 44 9.34 4.45 -14.44
CA ALA A 44 10.08 5.23 -13.45
C ALA A 44 11.45 5.71 -13.95
N MET A 45 12.16 4.89 -14.75
CA MET A 45 13.43 5.28 -15.38
C MET A 45 13.22 6.35 -16.48
N ALA A 46 12.09 6.31 -17.19
CA ALA A 46 11.75 7.34 -18.18
C ALA A 46 11.42 8.68 -17.52
N ASP A 47 10.69 8.65 -16.40
CA ASP A 47 10.32 9.84 -15.63
C ASP A 47 11.51 10.45 -14.87
N HIS A 48 12.50 9.63 -14.51
CA HIS A 48 13.68 10.01 -13.73
C HIS A 48 14.96 9.43 -14.35
N PRO A 49 15.42 9.94 -15.50
CA PRO A 49 16.57 9.38 -16.23
C PRO A 49 17.91 9.45 -15.47
N ASP A 50 18.02 10.36 -14.49
CA ASP A 50 19.22 10.52 -13.66
C ASP A 50 19.26 9.55 -12.47
N MET A 51 18.22 8.74 -12.27
CA MET A 51 18.21 7.78 -11.18
C MET A 51 19.18 6.63 -11.50
N PRO A 52 20.12 6.28 -10.58
CA PRO A 52 21.15 5.27 -10.83
C PRO A 52 20.56 3.85 -10.66
N VAL A 53 19.54 3.54 -11.47
CA VAL A 53 18.80 2.27 -11.45
C VAL A 53 18.99 1.52 -12.76
N ARG A 54 19.26 0.23 -12.67
CA ARG A 54 19.22 -0.73 -13.78
C ARG A 54 18.21 -1.82 -13.48
N HIS A 55 17.66 -2.43 -14.50
CA HIS A 55 16.74 -3.56 -14.38
C HIS A 55 17.22 -4.77 -15.15
N VAL A 56 17.06 -5.95 -14.54
CA VAL A 56 17.15 -7.25 -15.20
C VAL A 56 16.08 -8.20 -14.64
N MET A 57 15.70 -9.20 -15.41
CA MET A 57 14.85 -10.26 -14.87
C MET A 57 15.63 -11.08 -13.82
N GLN A 58 14.93 -11.51 -12.77
CA GLN A 58 15.51 -12.36 -11.74
C GLN A 58 16.05 -13.67 -12.38
N PRO A 59 17.23 -14.15 -11.99
CA PRO A 59 17.69 -15.48 -12.39
C PRO A 59 16.76 -16.56 -11.85
N LEU A 60 16.65 -17.69 -12.53
CA LEU A 60 16.02 -18.86 -11.95
C LEU A 60 16.72 -19.22 -10.64
N ASP A 61 15.94 -19.55 -9.60
CA ASP A 61 16.47 -19.85 -8.27
C ASP A 61 17.13 -21.25 -8.22
N HIS A 62 18.14 -21.44 -9.06
CA HIS A 62 18.98 -22.61 -9.16
C HIS A 62 20.44 -22.22 -8.87
N PRO A 63 21.23 -23.02 -8.14
CA PRO A 63 22.58 -22.65 -7.72
C PRO A 63 23.46 -22.10 -8.85
N ASP A 64 23.51 -22.77 -9.99
CA ASP A 64 24.40 -22.40 -11.10
C ASP A 64 24.01 -21.04 -11.72
N PHE A 65 22.71 -20.79 -11.90
CA PHE A 65 22.23 -19.50 -12.46
C PHE A 65 22.41 -18.36 -11.46
N VAL A 66 22.19 -18.63 -10.18
CA VAL A 66 22.41 -17.66 -9.10
C VAL A 66 23.90 -17.33 -8.99
N ASP A 67 24.79 -18.33 -9.05
CA ASP A 67 26.25 -18.10 -8.98
C ASP A 67 26.74 -17.28 -10.17
N GLN A 68 26.25 -17.57 -11.37
CA GLN A 68 26.56 -16.76 -12.56
C GLN A 68 26.08 -15.32 -12.41
N PHE A 69 24.87 -15.14 -11.88
CA PHE A 69 24.30 -13.82 -11.63
C PHE A 69 25.12 -13.02 -10.61
N LEU A 70 25.45 -13.62 -9.46
CA LEU A 70 26.23 -12.97 -8.40
C LEU A 70 27.66 -12.67 -8.86
N THR A 71 28.28 -13.58 -9.63
CA THR A 71 29.63 -13.38 -10.18
C THR A 71 29.66 -12.25 -11.22
N HIS A 72 28.61 -12.14 -12.05
CA HIS A 72 28.52 -11.12 -13.09
C HIS A 72 28.27 -9.73 -12.48
N TRP A 73 27.23 -9.61 -11.64
CA TRP A 73 26.81 -8.32 -11.10
C TRP A 73 27.61 -7.87 -9.88
N ARG A 74 28.20 -8.79 -9.12
CA ARG A 74 28.98 -8.54 -7.89
C ARG A 74 28.32 -7.52 -6.96
N PRO A 75 27.05 -7.77 -6.52
CA PRO A 75 26.33 -6.81 -5.69
C PRO A 75 27.01 -6.67 -4.33
N VAL A 76 27.01 -5.44 -3.79
CA VAL A 76 27.51 -5.14 -2.43
C VAL A 76 26.46 -5.45 -1.36
N ALA A 77 25.20 -5.64 -1.73
CA ALA A 77 24.11 -6.09 -0.88
C ALA A 77 23.01 -6.76 -1.70
N ALA A 78 22.29 -7.69 -1.09
CA ALA A 78 21.08 -8.32 -1.62
C ALA A 78 19.87 -7.94 -0.76
N ILE A 79 18.94 -7.14 -1.31
CA ILE A 79 17.76 -6.64 -0.60
C ILE A 79 16.52 -7.30 -1.20
N PHE A 80 15.74 -8.01 -0.37
CA PHE A 80 14.52 -8.71 -0.74
C PHE A 80 13.31 -8.00 -0.14
N MET A 81 12.33 -7.69 -1.00
CA MET A 81 11.13 -6.99 -0.59
C MET A 81 10.04 -7.96 -0.13
N GLU A 82 9.35 -7.61 0.93
CA GLU A 82 8.15 -8.29 1.46
C GLU A 82 8.31 -9.79 1.76
N SER A 83 7.70 -10.66 0.93
CA SER A 83 7.61 -12.10 1.20
C SER A 83 8.35 -12.97 0.19
N ASP A 84 9.18 -12.37 -0.64
CA ASP A 84 9.90 -13.06 -1.72
C ASP A 84 11.24 -13.63 -1.26
N PHE A 85 11.14 -14.75 -0.55
CA PHE A 85 12.30 -15.45 -0.01
C PHE A 85 12.74 -16.56 -0.95
N TRP A 86 13.64 -16.22 -1.87
CA TRP A 86 14.25 -17.13 -2.86
C TRP A 86 15.46 -17.85 -2.25
N PRO A 87 15.35 -19.16 -1.91
CA PRO A 87 16.33 -19.81 -1.06
C PRO A 87 17.74 -19.84 -1.61
N ASN A 88 17.91 -20.19 -2.90
CA ASN A 88 19.25 -20.23 -3.47
C ASN A 88 19.84 -18.81 -3.57
N LEU A 89 19.07 -17.83 -4.02
CA LEU A 89 19.55 -16.47 -4.13
C LEU A 89 19.97 -15.90 -2.77
N ILE A 90 19.19 -16.15 -1.70
CA ILE A 90 19.51 -15.72 -0.35
C ILE A 90 20.76 -16.41 0.20
N LEU A 91 20.76 -17.77 0.18
CA LEU A 91 21.83 -18.55 0.78
C LEU A 91 23.15 -18.39 0.03
N ARG A 92 23.11 -18.30 -1.32
CA ARG A 92 24.31 -18.07 -2.12
C ARG A 92 24.84 -16.65 -1.94
N SER A 93 23.98 -15.62 -1.86
CA SER A 93 24.41 -14.26 -1.52
C SER A 93 25.22 -14.27 -0.22
N LYS A 94 24.70 -14.92 0.83
CA LYS A 94 25.44 -15.05 2.10
C LYS A 94 26.77 -15.80 1.96
N GLN A 95 26.81 -16.88 1.18
CA GLN A 95 28.05 -17.65 0.91
C GLN A 95 29.09 -16.84 0.14
N PHE A 96 28.65 -15.91 -0.73
CA PHE A 96 29.53 -14.98 -1.45
C PHE A 96 29.98 -13.80 -0.57
N GLY A 97 29.60 -13.78 0.74
CA GLY A 97 29.93 -12.67 1.64
C GLY A 97 29.11 -11.40 1.39
N ILE A 98 28.00 -11.51 0.65
CA ILE A 98 27.11 -10.39 0.34
C ILE A 98 26.09 -10.24 1.46
N PRO A 99 26.01 -9.07 2.12
CA PRO A 99 24.99 -8.79 3.13
C PRO A 99 23.56 -8.98 2.57
N VAL A 100 22.74 -9.69 3.33
CA VAL A 100 21.35 -10.01 2.97
C VAL A 100 20.40 -9.20 3.85
N ILE A 101 19.48 -8.49 3.22
CA ILE A 101 18.53 -7.62 3.89
C ILE A 101 17.11 -7.98 3.47
N PHE A 102 16.22 -8.17 4.45
CA PHE A 102 14.79 -8.34 4.18
C PHE A 102 14.06 -7.04 4.53
N ALA A 103 13.52 -6.36 3.52
CA ALA A 103 12.90 -5.06 3.67
C ALA A 103 11.37 -5.15 3.55
N SER A 104 10.63 -4.48 4.44
CA SER A 104 9.17 -4.52 4.49
C SER A 104 8.62 -5.95 4.62
N SER A 105 9.32 -6.77 5.42
CA SER A 105 9.15 -8.22 5.39
C SER A 105 7.92 -8.69 6.15
N GLN A 106 7.21 -9.63 5.53
CA GLN A 106 6.02 -10.24 6.12
C GLN A 106 5.83 -11.67 5.64
N LEU A 107 5.18 -12.47 6.47
CA LEU A 107 4.81 -13.84 6.18
C LEU A 107 3.32 -14.04 6.49
N SER A 108 2.54 -14.49 5.52
CA SER A 108 1.18 -14.92 5.81
C SER A 108 1.19 -16.09 6.79
N LYS A 109 0.13 -16.26 7.58
CA LYS A 109 -0.02 -17.41 8.50
C LYS A 109 0.19 -18.74 7.79
N LYS A 110 -0.27 -18.87 6.53
CA LYS A 110 -0.09 -20.06 5.69
C LYS A 110 1.38 -20.26 5.30
N ALA A 111 2.10 -19.20 4.93
CA ALA A 111 3.52 -19.27 4.59
C ALA A 111 4.36 -19.64 5.81
N ALA A 112 4.13 -19.01 6.96
CA ALA A 112 4.80 -19.33 8.21
C ALA A 112 4.60 -20.79 8.61
N ALA A 113 3.37 -21.29 8.56
CA ALA A 113 3.07 -22.70 8.86
C ALA A 113 3.78 -23.66 7.89
N LYS A 114 3.96 -23.26 6.62
CA LYS A 114 4.73 -24.06 5.63
C LYS A 114 6.23 -24.10 6.00
N TRP A 115 6.82 -22.98 6.40
CA TRP A 115 8.21 -22.92 6.84
C TRP A 115 8.45 -23.72 8.12
N MET A 116 7.52 -23.63 9.08
CA MET A 116 7.59 -24.41 10.33
C MET A 116 7.58 -25.94 10.13
N LYS A 117 7.11 -26.45 8.99
CA LYS A 117 7.22 -27.88 8.63
C LYS A 117 8.66 -28.31 8.30
N ARG A 118 9.57 -27.36 8.05
CA ARG A 118 10.99 -27.60 7.75
C ARG A 118 11.87 -26.68 8.62
N PRO A 119 11.84 -26.83 9.94
CA PRO A 119 12.39 -25.84 10.88
C PRO A 119 13.91 -25.63 10.69
N ALA A 120 14.68 -26.67 10.42
CA ALA A 120 16.12 -26.54 10.18
C ALA A 120 16.42 -25.70 8.94
N PHE A 121 15.68 -25.91 7.86
CA PHE A 121 15.84 -25.15 6.62
C PHE A 121 15.32 -23.71 6.78
N ALA A 122 14.19 -23.51 7.45
CA ALA A 122 13.68 -22.19 7.75
C ALA A 122 14.69 -21.37 8.58
N LYS A 123 15.25 -21.99 9.63
CA LYS A 123 16.32 -21.39 10.43
C LYS A 123 17.51 -20.98 9.56
N GLN A 124 18.03 -21.89 8.74
CA GLN A 124 19.15 -21.62 7.86
C GLN A 124 18.86 -20.44 6.91
N LEU A 125 17.67 -20.40 6.32
CA LEU A 125 17.27 -19.38 5.36
C LEU A 125 17.13 -18.00 6.01
N PHE A 126 16.34 -17.91 7.10
CA PHE A 126 16.03 -16.63 7.72
C PHE A 126 17.17 -16.08 8.57
N ALA A 127 18.03 -16.96 9.14
CA ALA A 127 19.25 -16.55 9.81
C ALA A 127 20.38 -16.13 8.85
N ALA A 128 20.23 -16.34 7.55
CA ALA A 128 21.17 -15.84 6.54
C ALA A 128 21.07 -14.31 6.35
N ALA A 129 19.96 -13.69 6.75
CA ALA A 129 19.85 -12.24 6.75
C ALA A 129 20.80 -11.60 7.76
N ASP A 130 21.30 -10.41 7.44
CA ASP A 130 22.04 -9.54 8.36
C ASP A 130 21.07 -8.55 9.02
N LEU A 131 20.05 -8.11 8.27
CA LEU A 131 19.06 -7.14 8.71
C LEU A 131 17.67 -7.51 8.22
N ILE A 132 16.69 -7.48 9.11
CA ILE A 132 15.28 -7.72 8.79
C ILE A 132 14.45 -6.53 9.27
N PHE A 133 13.67 -5.95 8.37
CA PHE A 133 12.66 -4.94 8.64
C PHE A 133 11.26 -5.52 8.49
N PRO A 134 10.68 -6.11 9.55
CA PRO A 134 9.30 -6.56 9.54
C PRO A 134 8.31 -5.40 9.48
N VAL A 135 7.13 -5.64 8.91
CA VAL A 135 6.08 -4.61 8.80
C VAL A 135 5.42 -4.28 10.15
N ASP A 136 5.48 -5.19 11.13
CA ASP A 136 4.92 -5.00 12.47
C ASP A 136 5.62 -5.90 13.51
N SER A 137 5.21 -5.77 14.77
CA SER A 137 5.76 -6.55 15.89
C SER A 137 5.40 -8.03 15.83
N ASP A 138 4.23 -8.39 15.29
CA ASP A 138 3.82 -9.79 15.13
C ASP A 138 4.69 -10.50 14.10
N GLN A 139 5.00 -9.80 12.99
CA GLN A 139 5.94 -10.31 12.00
C GLN A 139 7.36 -10.43 12.58
N ALA A 140 7.80 -9.46 13.38
CA ALA A 140 9.10 -9.55 14.04
C ALA A 140 9.19 -10.79 14.93
N GLU A 141 8.16 -11.06 15.72
CA GLU A 141 8.10 -12.26 16.57
C GLU A 141 8.06 -13.55 15.74
N GLN A 142 7.34 -13.52 14.60
CA GLN A 142 7.29 -14.66 13.68
C GLN A 142 8.67 -14.98 13.09
N PHE A 143 9.45 -13.96 12.66
CA PHE A 143 10.83 -14.16 12.20
C PHE A 143 11.72 -14.68 13.33
N ARG A 144 11.64 -14.14 14.56
CA ARG A 144 12.40 -14.66 15.71
C ARG A 144 12.11 -16.14 15.99
N ARG A 145 10.86 -16.57 15.87
CA ARG A 145 10.48 -18.00 16.02
C ARG A 145 11.08 -18.89 14.92
N LEU A 146 11.09 -18.42 13.67
CA LEU A 146 11.67 -19.19 12.55
C LEU A 146 13.21 -19.28 12.65
N ILE A 147 13.86 -18.22 13.11
CA ILE A 147 15.31 -18.16 13.29
C ILE A 147 15.75 -18.96 14.52
N GLY A 148 14.98 -18.88 15.60
CA GLY A 148 15.37 -19.49 16.87
C GLY A 148 16.67 -18.90 17.45
N THR A 149 17.29 -19.61 18.38
CA THR A 149 18.57 -19.18 18.97
C THR A 149 19.72 -19.47 18.02
N THR A 150 20.53 -18.45 17.69
CA THR A 150 21.75 -18.57 16.90
C THR A 150 22.77 -17.52 17.35
N GLN A 151 24.08 -17.80 17.18
CA GLN A 151 25.14 -16.88 17.58
C GLN A 151 25.16 -15.60 16.74
N ASN A 152 24.85 -15.73 15.46
CA ASN A 152 24.81 -14.63 14.50
C ASN A 152 23.35 -14.39 14.08
N ALA A 153 22.51 -14.00 15.04
CA ALA A 153 21.13 -13.65 14.73
C ALA A 153 21.08 -12.32 13.92
N PRO A 154 20.23 -12.23 12.91
CA PRO A 154 20.04 -10.97 12.21
C PRO A 154 19.52 -9.89 13.15
N GLN A 155 19.89 -8.64 12.88
CA GLN A 155 19.24 -7.50 13.51
C GLN A 155 17.80 -7.42 13.00
N ILE A 156 16.83 -7.33 13.91
CA ILE A 156 15.39 -7.23 13.59
C ILE A 156 14.86 -5.92 14.14
N GLU A 157 14.46 -5.03 13.24
CA GLU A 157 13.95 -3.70 13.59
C GLU A 157 12.61 -3.45 12.90
N VAL A 158 11.57 -3.17 13.68
CA VAL A 158 10.21 -2.90 13.16
C VAL A 158 10.14 -1.45 12.69
N ILE A 159 10.05 -1.25 11.38
CA ILE A 159 9.92 0.09 10.79
C ILE A 159 8.58 0.30 10.08
N GLY A 160 7.79 -0.75 9.90
CA GLY A 160 6.52 -0.71 9.17
C GLY A 160 6.66 -1.04 7.69
N SER A 161 5.53 -1.02 6.97
CA SER A 161 5.51 -1.27 5.53
C SER A 161 6.16 -0.12 4.76
N LEU A 162 6.96 -0.46 3.74
CA LEU A 162 7.51 0.48 2.77
C LEU A 162 6.60 0.63 1.53
N LYS A 163 5.50 -0.09 1.49
CA LYS A 163 4.50 -0.04 0.42
C LYS A 163 3.57 1.16 0.62
N LEU A 164 4.10 2.33 0.34
CA LEU A 164 3.37 3.58 0.46
C LEU A 164 2.63 3.88 -0.85
N PRO A 165 1.42 4.43 -0.80
CA PRO A 165 0.73 4.88 -1.99
C PRO A 165 1.43 6.09 -2.61
N ASP A 166 1.32 6.23 -3.93
CA ASP A 166 1.57 7.50 -4.58
C ASP A 166 0.37 8.40 -4.33
N THR A 167 0.60 9.53 -3.69
CA THR A 167 -0.45 10.52 -3.52
C THR A 167 -0.71 11.17 -4.87
N GLN A 168 -1.78 10.75 -5.54
CA GLN A 168 -2.18 11.34 -6.82
C GLN A 168 -2.48 12.83 -6.63
N THR A 169 -1.87 13.66 -7.47
CA THR A 169 -2.16 15.09 -7.47
C THR A 169 -3.59 15.31 -7.97
N PRO A 170 -4.42 16.07 -7.24
CA PRO A 170 -5.77 16.41 -7.70
C PRO A 170 -5.73 17.18 -9.04
N ASP A 171 -6.62 16.83 -9.97
CA ASP A 171 -6.88 17.63 -11.16
C ASP A 171 -7.71 18.86 -10.78
N PRO A 172 -7.18 20.09 -10.92
CA PRO A 172 -7.88 21.31 -10.52
C PRO A 172 -9.18 21.56 -11.30
N ALA A 173 -9.21 21.17 -12.60
CA ALA A 173 -10.38 21.38 -13.45
C ALA A 173 -11.54 20.45 -13.00
N LEU A 174 -11.27 19.17 -12.84
CA LEU A 174 -12.25 18.20 -12.35
C LEU A 174 -12.69 18.54 -10.90
N GLN A 175 -11.76 18.97 -10.07
CA GLN A 175 -12.06 19.39 -8.70
C GLN A 175 -13.06 20.56 -8.68
N GLN A 176 -12.87 21.55 -9.55
CA GLN A 176 -13.79 22.70 -9.64
C GLN A 176 -15.18 22.30 -10.14
N ILE A 177 -15.25 21.40 -11.13
CA ILE A 177 -16.53 20.89 -11.66
C ILE A 177 -17.30 20.17 -10.56
N LEU A 178 -16.65 19.25 -9.84
CA LEU A 178 -17.28 18.49 -8.77
C LEU A 178 -17.69 19.36 -7.56
N ARG A 179 -16.90 20.40 -7.23
CA ARG A 179 -17.27 21.40 -6.21
C ARG A 179 -18.52 22.17 -6.60
N ASN A 180 -18.60 22.61 -7.86
CA ASN A 180 -19.78 23.33 -8.36
C ASN A 180 -21.02 22.42 -8.33
N ALA A 181 -20.89 21.17 -8.72
CA ALA A 181 -21.96 20.16 -8.66
C ALA A 181 -22.39 19.86 -7.23
N ALA A 182 -21.47 19.83 -6.28
CA ALA A 182 -21.80 19.66 -4.88
C ALA A 182 -22.62 20.82 -4.32
N ALA A 183 -22.46 22.05 -4.87
CA ALA A 183 -23.28 23.23 -4.52
C ALA A 183 -23.39 23.48 -2.99
N GLY A 184 -22.27 23.31 -2.28
CA GLY A 184 -22.22 23.44 -0.81
C GLY A 184 -22.61 22.17 -0.02
N ARG A 185 -23.12 21.13 -0.71
CA ARG A 185 -23.36 19.81 -0.08
C ARG A 185 -22.03 19.16 0.30
N ARG A 186 -22.06 18.27 1.26
CA ARG A 186 -20.89 17.45 1.61
C ARG A 186 -20.74 16.30 0.63
N VAL A 187 -19.50 15.93 0.35
CA VAL A 187 -19.18 14.79 -0.51
C VAL A 187 -18.88 13.57 0.38
N PHE A 188 -19.65 12.51 0.18
CA PHE A 188 -19.34 11.17 0.69
C PHE A 188 -18.79 10.34 -0.47
N LEU A 189 -17.60 9.82 -0.33
CA LEU A 189 -16.92 8.99 -1.35
C LEU A 189 -16.89 7.53 -0.93
N ALA A 190 -17.45 6.65 -1.75
CA ALA A 190 -17.23 5.21 -1.66
C ALA A 190 -16.14 4.82 -2.68
N ALA A 191 -14.92 4.63 -2.18
CA ALA A 191 -13.73 4.43 -2.98
C ALA A 191 -13.43 2.95 -3.19
N SER A 192 -13.15 2.55 -4.43
CA SER A 192 -12.75 1.19 -4.80
C SER A 192 -13.74 0.11 -4.34
N THR A 193 -15.04 0.32 -4.57
CA THR A 193 -16.08 -0.64 -4.18
C THR A 193 -16.01 -1.94 -4.96
N HIS A 194 -16.37 -3.02 -4.31
CA HIS A 194 -16.49 -4.37 -4.89
C HIS A 194 -17.96 -4.80 -4.98
N GLU A 195 -18.22 -5.84 -5.76
CA GLU A 195 -19.54 -6.45 -5.83
C GLU A 195 -20.03 -6.88 -4.44
N GLY A 196 -21.27 -6.57 -4.11
CA GLY A 196 -21.86 -6.80 -2.79
C GLY A 196 -21.77 -5.60 -1.82
N GLU A 197 -20.93 -4.60 -2.07
CA GLU A 197 -20.83 -3.39 -1.25
C GLU A 197 -21.75 -2.27 -1.73
N ASP A 198 -22.02 -2.21 -3.05
CA ASP A 198 -22.67 -1.07 -3.70
C ASP A 198 -24.07 -0.79 -3.16
N GLN A 199 -24.85 -1.85 -2.87
CA GLN A 199 -26.20 -1.68 -2.31
C GLN A 199 -26.16 -1.02 -0.93
N ILE A 200 -25.21 -1.40 -0.09
CA ILE A 200 -25.00 -0.81 1.25
C ILE A 200 -24.70 0.69 1.12
N ILE A 201 -23.86 1.05 0.15
CA ILE A 201 -23.50 2.46 -0.11
C ILE A 201 -24.69 3.25 -0.66
N ILE A 202 -25.46 2.67 -1.58
CA ILE A 202 -26.67 3.29 -2.13
C ILE A 202 -27.71 3.53 -1.01
N ASP A 203 -27.89 2.57 -0.11
CA ASP A 203 -28.80 2.71 1.01
C ASP A 203 -28.29 3.76 2.02
N ALA A 204 -26.98 3.83 2.26
CA ALA A 204 -26.39 4.91 3.04
C ALA A 204 -26.62 6.28 2.39
N ALA A 205 -26.49 6.40 1.06
CA ALA A 205 -26.77 7.64 0.34
C ALA A 205 -28.22 8.11 0.53
N LYS A 206 -29.20 7.17 0.48
CA LYS A 206 -30.61 7.47 0.74
C LYS A 206 -30.83 8.00 2.15
N ILE A 207 -30.18 7.39 3.17
CA ILE A 207 -30.28 7.82 4.57
C ILE A 207 -29.63 9.20 4.75
N LEU A 208 -28.48 9.46 4.12
CA LEU A 208 -27.80 10.76 4.18
C LEU A 208 -28.64 11.88 3.54
N GLY A 209 -29.40 11.57 2.49
CA GLY A 209 -30.37 12.45 1.86
C GLY A 209 -29.75 13.58 1.02
N ALA A 210 -30.57 14.56 0.67
CA ALA A 210 -30.25 15.62 -0.31
C ALA A 210 -29.11 16.57 0.12
N GLY A 211 -28.73 16.60 1.39
CA GLY A 211 -27.58 17.38 1.90
C GLY A 211 -26.21 16.82 1.49
N TRP A 212 -26.19 15.72 0.75
CA TRP A 212 -24.98 15.00 0.37
C TRP A 212 -24.92 14.72 -1.13
N LEU A 213 -23.70 14.79 -1.67
CA LEU A 213 -23.36 14.18 -2.94
C LEU A 213 -22.57 12.91 -2.63
N THR A 214 -23.14 11.74 -2.97
CA THR A 214 -22.44 10.46 -2.85
C THR A 214 -21.77 10.13 -4.16
N ILE A 215 -20.45 9.92 -4.14
CA ILE A 215 -19.68 9.47 -5.30
C ILE A 215 -19.28 8.02 -5.06
N ILE A 216 -19.63 7.14 -6.00
CA ILE A 216 -19.23 5.72 -5.97
C ILE A 216 -18.18 5.51 -7.06
N ALA A 217 -16.96 5.19 -6.64
CA ALA A 217 -15.85 4.87 -7.54
C ALA A 217 -15.54 3.37 -7.43
N PRO A 218 -15.99 2.52 -8.37
CA PRO A 218 -15.77 1.09 -8.31
C PRO A 218 -14.30 0.73 -8.56
N ARG A 219 -13.81 -0.35 -7.95
CA ARG A 219 -12.46 -0.87 -8.20
C ARG A 219 -12.24 -1.23 -9.67
N HIS A 220 -13.29 -1.70 -10.32
CA HIS A 220 -13.28 -2.10 -11.73
C HIS A 220 -14.27 -1.23 -12.50
N PRO A 221 -13.80 -0.33 -13.39
CA PRO A 221 -14.63 0.61 -14.14
C PRO A 221 -15.80 -0.04 -14.89
N HIS A 222 -15.61 -1.23 -15.45
CA HIS A 222 -16.64 -1.96 -16.19
C HIS A 222 -17.91 -2.28 -15.36
N ARG A 223 -17.89 -2.07 -14.04
CA ARG A 223 -19.05 -2.22 -13.15
C ARG A 223 -19.96 -0.99 -13.12
N GLY A 224 -19.52 0.12 -13.75
CA GLY A 224 -20.25 1.40 -13.74
C GLY A 224 -21.74 1.24 -14.10
N ASP A 225 -22.03 0.58 -15.21
CA ASP A 225 -23.41 0.37 -15.70
C ASP A 225 -24.30 -0.37 -14.69
N SER A 226 -23.78 -1.43 -14.08
CA SER A 226 -24.52 -2.23 -13.10
C SER A 226 -24.80 -1.42 -11.83
N ILE A 227 -23.85 -0.61 -11.37
CA ILE A 227 -24.01 0.25 -10.18
C ILE A 227 -25.00 1.38 -10.49
N ALA A 228 -24.89 2.01 -11.67
CA ALA A 228 -25.82 3.07 -12.08
C ALA A 228 -27.27 2.56 -12.16
N ALA A 229 -27.48 1.39 -12.74
CA ALA A 229 -28.79 0.75 -12.78
C ALA A 229 -29.34 0.49 -11.38
N LEU A 230 -28.51 -0.04 -10.48
CA LEU A 230 -28.85 -0.29 -9.07
C LEU A 230 -29.21 1.01 -8.32
N ALA A 231 -28.56 2.11 -8.67
CA ALA A 231 -28.78 3.45 -8.11
C ALA A 231 -29.88 4.27 -8.83
N GLY A 232 -30.75 3.64 -9.61
CA GLY A 232 -31.87 4.30 -10.30
C GLY A 232 -31.44 5.12 -11.51
N GLN A 233 -30.52 4.60 -12.33
CA GLN A 233 -29.93 5.25 -13.51
C GLN A 233 -29.11 6.49 -13.14
N ALA A 234 -28.25 6.35 -12.12
CA ALA A 234 -27.36 7.42 -11.70
C ALA A 234 -26.41 7.84 -12.86
N PRO A 235 -26.08 9.12 -12.99
CA PRO A 235 -25.15 9.59 -14.01
C PRO A 235 -23.75 8.98 -13.83
N GLN A 236 -23.06 8.68 -14.94
CA GLN A 236 -21.77 7.98 -15.00
C GLN A 236 -20.70 8.80 -15.73
N ARG A 237 -19.50 8.78 -15.20
CA ARG A 237 -18.33 9.46 -15.75
C ARG A 237 -17.93 8.89 -17.13
N SER A 238 -17.92 7.57 -17.29
CA SER A 238 -17.57 6.90 -18.55
C SER A 238 -18.52 7.22 -19.71
N HIS A 239 -19.75 7.60 -19.41
CA HIS A 239 -20.74 8.04 -20.41
C HIS A 239 -20.67 9.56 -20.68
N GLY A 240 -19.62 10.24 -20.19
CA GLY A 240 -19.47 11.69 -20.37
C GLY A 240 -20.37 12.53 -19.47
N ALA A 241 -21.16 11.91 -18.57
CA ALA A 241 -21.99 12.64 -17.65
C ALA A 241 -21.16 13.27 -16.52
N MET A 242 -21.66 14.39 -16.01
CA MET A 242 -21.15 15.04 -14.80
C MET A 242 -22.32 15.26 -13.83
N PRO A 243 -22.06 15.24 -12.51
CA PRO A 243 -23.12 15.50 -11.56
C PRO A 243 -23.54 16.98 -11.61
N ASP A 244 -24.75 17.25 -11.20
CA ASP A 244 -25.31 18.58 -10.99
C ASP A 244 -25.74 18.79 -9.51
N GLN A 245 -26.33 19.96 -9.23
CA GLN A 245 -26.80 20.28 -7.87
C GLN A 245 -27.94 19.37 -7.36
N ASN A 246 -28.63 18.64 -8.25
CA ASN A 246 -29.72 17.73 -7.90
C ASN A 246 -29.25 16.27 -7.84
N THR A 247 -28.07 15.98 -8.35
CA THR A 247 -27.49 14.63 -8.37
C THR A 247 -27.18 14.19 -6.94
N GLN A 248 -27.84 13.13 -6.47
CA GLN A 248 -27.58 12.54 -5.16
C GLN A 248 -26.47 11.48 -5.20
N ILE A 249 -26.46 10.65 -6.24
CA ILE A 249 -25.45 9.60 -6.47
C ILE A 249 -24.81 9.82 -7.83
N PHE A 250 -23.50 9.79 -7.89
CA PHE A 250 -22.70 9.88 -9.10
C PHE A 250 -21.72 8.70 -9.18
N ILE A 251 -21.65 8.04 -10.33
CA ILE A 251 -20.74 6.91 -10.55
C ILE A 251 -19.48 7.42 -11.25
N MET A 252 -18.34 7.27 -10.55
CA MET A 252 -17.01 7.67 -11.02
C MET A 252 -16.27 6.43 -11.50
N ASP A 253 -16.64 5.92 -12.66
CA ASP A 253 -16.15 4.68 -13.26
C ASP A 253 -15.00 4.91 -14.25
N SER A 254 -14.09 5.82 -13.90
CA SER A 254 -12.87 6.15 -14.62
C SER A 254 -11.62 5.85 -13.77
N LEU A 255 -10.45 5.83 -14.39
CA LEU A 255 -9.17 5.61 -13.74
C LEU A 255 -8.36 6.91 -13.61
N GLY A 256 -7.49 6.99 -12.60
CA GLY A 256 -6.55 8.11 -12.44
C GLY A 256 -7.11 9.34 -11.72
N GLU A 257 -8.38 9.33 -11.29
CA GLU A 257 -9.06 10.50 -10.73
C GLU A 257 -9.21 10.45 -9.19
N MET A 258 -8.69 9.39 -8.53
CA MET A 258 -8.88 9.16 -7.08
C MET A 258 -8.31 10.28 -6.21
N GLY A 259 -7.16 10.87 -6.56
CA GLY A 259 -6.60 12.00 -5.83
C GLY A 259 -7.55 13.20 -5.78
N THR A 260 -8.23 13.50 -6.89
CA THR A 260 -9.25 14.54 -6.95
C THR A 260 -10.44 14.21 -6.05
N LEU A 261 -10.91 12.97 -6.07
CA LEU A 261 -12.04 12.53 -5.24
C LEU A 261 -11.73 12.60 -3.75
N PHE A 262 -10.55 12.10 -3.32
CA PHE A 262 -10.12 12.20 -1.91
C PHE A 262 -9.99 13.65 -1.45
N SER A 263 -9.52 14.55 -2.31
CA SER A 263 -9.38 15.98 -1.98
C SER A 263 -10.70 16.71 -1.74
N LEU A 264 -11.80 16.16 -2.23
CA LEU A 264 -13.17 16.72 -2.11
C LEU A 264 -13.98 16.02 -1.01
N ALA A 265 -13.64 14.80 -0.67
CA ALA A 265 -14.42 13.99 0.24
C ALA A 265 -14.41 14.54 1.67
N ALA A 266 -15.59 14.65 2.28
CA ALA A 266 -15.72 14.88 3.71
C ALA A 266 -15.51 13.59 4.51
N TYR A 267 -15.87 12.46 3.91
CA TYR A 267 -15.74 11.10 4.46
C TYR A 267 -15.52 10.11 3.33
N VAL A 268 -14.77 9.05 3.62
CA VAL A 268 -14.50 7.97 2.66
C VAL A 268 -14.92 6.62 3.26
N PHE A 269 -15.71 5.85 2.51
CA PHE A 269 -15.78 4.41 2.67
C PHE A 269 -14.74 3.77 1.74
N LEU A 270 -13.88 2.91 2.28
CA LEU A 270 -12.85 2.21 1.53
C LEU A 270 -13.27 0.76 1.28
N GLY A 271 -13.53 0.45 0.01
CA GLY A 271 -14.13 -0.80 -0.43
C GLY A 271 -13.21 -2.02 -0.38
N GLY A 272 -13.75 -3.17 -0.78
CA GLY A 272 -13.12 -4.48 -0.65
C GLY A 272 -13.03 -4.95 0.80
N SER A 273 -13.78 -4.32 1.70
CA SER A 273 -13.68 -4.48 3.13
C SER A 273 -14.97 -5.02 3.79
N LEU A 274 -16.14 -4.81 3.21
CA LEU A 274 -17.38 -5.48 3.61
C LEU A 274 -17.51 -6.87 2.98
N VAL A 275 -16.77 -7.12 1.92
CA VAL A 275 -16.62 -8.43 1.26
C VAL A 275 -15.19 -8.93 1.45
N PRO A 276 -14.90 -10.25 1.34
CA PRO A 276 -13.59 -10.83 1.65
C PRO A 276 -12.54 -10.56 0.56
N ALA A 277 -12.48 -9.32 0.05
CA ALA A 277 -11.48 -8.89 -0.94
C ALA A 277 -10.18 -8.38 -0.28
N GLY A 278 -10.19 -8.07 1.02
CA GLY A 278 -8.99 -7.79 1.81
C GLY A 278 -8.69 -6.31 2.09
N GLY A 279 -9.60 -5.40 1.69
CA GLY A 279 -9.46 -3.95 1.91
C GLY A 279 -8.40 -3.27 1.02
N HIS A 280 -8.69 -2.07 0.54
CA HIS A 280 -7.73 -1.24 -0.20
C HIS A 280 -6.83 -0.45 0.75
N ASN A 281 -5.78 0.19 0.21
CA ASN A 281 -4.79 0.89 1.01
C ASN A 281 -5.39 2.14 1.70
N PRO A 282 -5.46 2.20 3.04
CA PRO A 282 -6.06 3.32 3.75
C PRO A 282 -5.16 4.57 3.79
N LEU A 283 -3.88 4.45 3.44
CA LEU A 283 -2.97 5.61 3.44
C LEU A 283 -3.32 6.61 2.34
N GLU A 284 -3.98 6.18 1.24
CA GLU A 284 -4.40 7.09 0.17
C GLU A 284 -5.38 8.15 0.68
N PRO A 285 -6.57 7.81 1.22
CA PRO A 285 -7.47 8.81 1.79
C PRO A 285 -6.89 9.50 3.04
N ALA A 286 -6.08 8.78 3.84
CA ALA A 286 -5.45 9.35 5.04
C ALA A 286 -4.50 10.52 4.71
N ALA A 287 -3.80 10.48 3.57
CA ALA A 287 -2.94 11.56 3.10
C ALA A 287 -3.71 12.88 2.89
N PHE A 288 -4.99 12.80 2.56
CA PHE A 288 -5.88 13.96 2.44
C PHE A 288 -6.52 14.37 3.78
N GLY A 289 -6.32 13.58 4.84
CA GLY A 289 -6.91 13.86 6.16
C GLY A 289 -8.41 13.60 6.18
N VAL A 290 -8.89 12.60 5.46
CA VAL A 290 -10.31 12.25 5.40
C VAL A 290 -10.57 11.11 6.38
N PRO A 291 -11.59 11.19 7.25
CA PRO A 291 -12.01 10.07 8.09
C PRO A 291 -12.45 8.88 7.23
N ILE A 292 -11.97 7.68 7.60
CA ILE A 292 -12.10 6.48 6.80
C ILE A 292 -13.07 5.51 7.46
N PHE A 293 -14.01 4.98 6.68
CA PHE A 293 -14.88 3.87 7.05
C PHE A 293 -14.46 2.61 6.29
N THR A 294 -14.48 1.48 6.95
CA THR A 294 -14.06 0.19 6.40
C THR A 294 -14.92 -0.94 6.96
N GLY A 295 -15.03 -2.05 6.24
CA GLY A 295 -15.58 -3.29 6.77
C GLY A 295 -14.53 -4.07 7.57
N ALA A 296 -14.87 -5.32 7.92
CA ALA A 296 -14.00 -6.19 8.73
C ALA A 296 -12.89 -6.90 7.93
N HIS A 297 -13.00 -6.94 6.61
CA HIS A 297 -12.03 -7.66 5.76
C HIS A 297 -10.88 -6.73 5.30
N ILE A 298 -9.87 -6.56 6.15
CA ILE A 298 -8.75 -5.64 5.94
C ILE A 298 -7.38 -6.33 5.84
N PHE A 299 -7.36 -7.64 5.63
CA PHE A 299 -6.19 -8.50 5.79
C PHE A 299 -5.03 -8.20 4.80
N LYS A 300 -5.26 -7.47 3.72
CA LYS A 300 -4.19 -7.06 2.78
C LYS A 300 -3.37 -5.86 3.27
N ASN A 301 -3.96 -5.02 4.13
CA ASN A 301 -3.35 -3.79 4.63
C ASN A 301 -3.54 -3.66 6.16
N MET A 302 -3.51 -4.79 6.88
CA MET A 302 -3.86 -4.86 8.30
C MET A 302 -3.02 -3.89 9.13
N ALA A 303 -1.71 -3.86 8.94
CA ALA A 303 -0.80 -2.99 9.70
C ALA A 303 -1.14 -1.50 9.57
N GLU A 304 -1.49 -1.04 8.36
CA GLU A 304 -1.89 0.33 8.10
C GLU A 304 -3.26 0.66 8.72
N PHE A 305 -4.20 -0.28 8.62
CA PHE A 305 -5.52 -0.12 9.27
C PHE A 305 -5.39 -0.09 10.79
N ASP A 306 -4.60 -0.97 11.40
CA ASP A 306 -4.36 -1.01 12.84
C ASP A 306 -3.67 0.28 13.32
N GLY A 307 -2.67 0.76 12.57
CA GLY A 307 -1.99 2.01 12.88
C GLY A 307 -2.91 3.22 12.82
N LEU A 308 -3.74 3.32 11.78
CA LEU A 308 -4.74 4.39 11.66
C LEU A 308 -5.88 4.25 12.69
N ALA A 309 -6.27 3.04 13.05
CA ALA A 309 -7.25 2.78 14.12
C ALA A 309 -6.69 3.22 15.48
N GLY A 310 -5.40 2.96 15.76
CA GLY A 310 -4.70 3.48 16.94
C GLY A 310 -4.68 5.01 16.99
N ALA A 311 -4.63 5.68 15.84
CA ALA A 311 -4.81 7.12 15.70
C ALA A 311 -6.29 7.57 15.71
N ASN A 312 -7.24 6.66 15.87
CA ASN A 312 -8.68 6.85 15.77
C ASN A 312 -9.17 7.38 14.40
N ALA A 313 -8.39 7.26 13.33
CA ALA A 313 -8.69 7.80 12.01
C ALA A 313 -9.53 6.87 11.12
N VAL A 314 -9.76 5.63 11.56
CA VAL A 314 -10.53 4.59 10.85
C VAL A 314 -11.67 4.09 11.74
N PHE A 315 -12.82 3.82 11.12
CA PHE A 315 -14.01 3.27 11.76
C PHE A 315 -14.49 2.03 11.04
N THR A 316 -14.65 0.93 11.77
CA THR A 316 -15.24 -0.29 11.21
C THR A 316 -16.76 -0.18 11.21
N ILE A 317 -17.38 -0.52 10.08
CA ILE A 317 -18.82 -0.53 9.87
C ILE A 317 -19.26 -1.88 9.28
N SER A 318 -20.54 -2.23 9.42
CA SER A 318 -21.12 -3.47 8.91
C SER A 318 -22.21 -3.25 7.85
N ASP A 319 -22.84 -2.06 7.87
CA ASP A 319 -24.05 -1.77 7.10
C ASP A 319 -24.25 -0.25 6.91
N ALA A 320 -25.30 0.12 6.16
CA ALA A 320 -25.63 1.51 5.88
C ALA A 320 -26.00 2.32 7.15
N GLU A 321 -26.66 1.69 8.13
CA GLU A 321 -27.09 2.35 9.35
C GLU A 321 -25.89 2.69 10.24
N THR A 322 -24.98 1.74 10.44
CA THR A 322 -23.75 1.95 11.23
C THR A 322 -22.85 3.00 10.58
N LEU A 323 -22.72 2.99 9.24
CA LEU A 323 -21.97 3.98 8.49
C LEU A 323 -22.55 5.39 8.69
N THR A 324 -23.84 5.56 8.42
CA THR A 324 -24.49 6.88 8.48
C THR A 324 -24.58 7.41 9.92
N LYS A 325 -24.78 6.55 10.90
CA LYS A 325 -24.71 6.90 12.32
C LYS A 325 -23.35 7.49 12.71
N GLN A 326 -22.25 6.86 12.27
CA GLN A 326 -20.90 7.38 12.54
C GLN A 326 -20.66 8.73 11.85
N ILE A 327 -21.10 8.88 10.59
CA ILE A 327 -21.03 10.16 9.88
C ILE A 327 -21.78 11.24 10.67
N TYR A 328 -23.00 11.01 11.09
CA TYR A 328 -23.79 12.00 11.86
C TYR A 328 -23.17 12.34 13.22
N LEU A 329 -22.53 11.38 13.88
CA LEU A 329 -21.80 11.65 15.13
C LEU A 329 -20.60 12.58 14.89
N LEU A 330 -19.86 12.38 13.81
CA LEU A 330 -18.72 13.24 13.45
C LEU A 330 -19.17 14.62 12.94
N GLU A 331 -20.34 14.71 12.29
CA GLU A 331 -20.92 15.99 11.88
C GLU A 331 -21.30 16.86 13.07
N LYS A 332 -21.75 16.25 14.18
CA LYS A 332 -22.09 16.95 15.43
C LYS A 332 -20.85 17.37 16.23
N ASP A 333 -19.67 16.84 15.91
CA ASP A 333 -18.42 17.17 16.60
C ASP A 333 -17.30 17.56 15.60
N PRO A 334 -17.32 18.79 15.09
CA PRO A 334 -16.30 19.30 14.17
C PRO A 334 -14.88 19.26 14.75
N LYS A 335 -14.73 19.43 16.07
CA LYS A 335 -13.41 19.37 16.73
C LYS A 335 -12.83 17.97 16.68
N ARG A 336 -13.65 16.95 16.97
CA ARG A 336 -13.25 15.55 16.85
C ARG A 336 -12.88 15.23 15.40
N ARG A 337 -13.70 15.64 14.43
CA ARG A 337 -13.42 15.43 13.01
C ARG A 337 -12.08 16.04 12.59
N ALA A 338 -11.78 17.28 12.98
CA ALA A 338 -10.51 17.94 12.68
C ALA A 338 -9.34 17.19 13.31
N LYS A 339 -9.46 16.71 14.56
CA LYS A 339 -8.43 15.91 15.23
C LYS A 339 -8.14 14.60 14.48
N LEU A 340 -9.17 13.92 13.99
CA LEU A 340 -9.04 12.70 13.20
C LEU A 340 -8.31 12.96 11.88
N ALA A 341 -8.68 14.05 11.20
CA ALA A 341 -8.04 14.47 9.95
C ALA A 341 -6.53 14.73 10.13
N THR A 342 -6.16 15.41 11.21
CA THR A 342 -4.74 15.66 11.55
C THR A 342 -4.03 14.35 11.87
N ALA A 343 -4.60 13.50 12.71
CA ALA A 343 -4.00 12.22 13.08
C ALA A 343 -3.77 11.28 11.87
N ALA A 344 -4.70 11.27 10.91
CA ALA A 344 -4.54 10.53 9.65
C ALA A 344 -3.33 11.03 8.84
N LYS A 345 -3.19 12.35 8.67
CA LYS A 345 -2.06 12.97 7.96
C LYS A 345 -0.73 12.73 8.65
N ASP A 346 -0.70 12.87 9.98
CA ASP A 346 0.50 12.63 10.78
C ASP A 346 0.96 11.18 10.62
N TYR A 347 0.02 10.23 10.66
CA TYR A 347 0.35 8.82 10.43
C TYR A 347 0.97 8.57 9.05
N VAL A 348 0.42 9.17 8.00
CA VAL A 348 0.99 9.07 6.64
C VAL A 348 2.37 9.73 6.58
N THR A 349 2.55 10.88 7.22
CA THR A 349 3.86 11.55 7.28
C THR A 349 4.91 10.65 7.93
N ILE A 350 4.57 10.03 9.06
CA ILE A 350 5.44 9.06 9.74
C ILE A 350 5.69 7.83 8.83
N ALA A 351 4.67 7.33 8.15
CA ALA A 351 4.83 6.22 7.23
C ALA A 351 5.83 6.54 6.10
N HIS A 352 5.78 7.74 5.53
CA HIS A 352 6.75 8.17 4.52
C HIS A 352 8.19 8.25 5.05
N GLN A 353 8.39 8.60 6.33
CA GLN A 353 9.72 8.62 6.95
C GLN A 353 10.36 7.23 7.08
N ARG A 354 9.57 6.15 7.06
CA ARG A 354 10.04 4.75 7.16
C ARG A 354 11.06 4.41 6.08
N VAL A 355 10.88 4.93 4.86
CA VAL A 355 11.81 4.69 3.75
C VAL A 355 13.20 5.28 4.07
N GLY A 356 13.25 6.50 4.59
CA GLY A 356 14.50 7.14 5.01
C GLY A 356 15.14 6.43 6.21
N VAL A 357 14.34 5.91 7.15
CA VAL A 357 14.86 5.10 8.28
C VAL A 357 15.52 3.83 7.74
N ALA A 358 14.83 3.10 6.87
CA ALA A 358 15.38 1.89 6.23
C ALA A 358 16.66 2.20 5.46
N ALA A 359 16.67 3.27 4.66
CA ALA A 359 17.83 3.64 3.86
C ALA A 359 19.05 3.95 4.74
N ARG A 360 18.88 4.69 5.83
CA ARG A 360 19.98 4.96 6.77
C ARG A 360 20.53 3.70 7.44
N ALA A 361 19.65 2.83 7.92
CA ALA A 361 20.08 1.59 8.57
C ALA A 361 20.79 0.65 7.58
N ILE A 362 20.31 0.52 6.35
CA ILE A 362 20.99 -0.23 5.29
C ILE A 362 22.34 0.40 4.96
N GLY A 363 22.39 1.73 4.78
CA GLY A 363 23.63 2.45 4.53
C GLY A 363 24.68 2.22 5.62
N HIS A 364 24.27 2.19 6.89
CA HIS A 364 25.15 1.91 8.02
C HIS A 364 25.75 0.49 7.95
N VAL A 365 24.94 -0.53 7.68
CA VAL A 365 25.42 -1.94 7.50
C VAL A 365 26.48 -2.01 6.39
N LEU A 366 26.25 -1.30 5.27
CA LEU A 366 27.17 -1.37 4.11
C LEU A 366 28.45 -0.54 4.26
N THR A 367 28.49 0.40 5.22
CA THR A 367 29.67 1.25 5.45
C THR A 367 30.51 0.79 6.63
N THR A 368 29.96 -0.01 7.56
CA THR A 368 30.65 -0.42 8.80
C THR A 368 31.46 -1.72 8.62
N ASP A 369 31.17 -2.51 7.60
CA ASP A 369 31.87 -3.78 7.29
C ASP A 369 33.07 -3.60 6.32
N LYS A 370 33.62 -2.39 6.21
CA LYS A 370 34.83 -2.11 5.40
C LYS A 370 36.07 -1.92 6.29
#